data_df93666296636a23df35ab147170d067
#
_entry.id   df93666296636a23df35ab147170d067
#
_cell.length_a   1.000
_cell.length_b   1.000
_cell.length_c   1.000
_cell.angle_alpha   90.00
_cell.angle_beta   90.00
_cell.angle_gamma   90.00
#
_symmetry.space_group_name_H-M   'P 1'
#
loop_
_entity.id
_entity.type
_entity.pdbx_description
1 polymer ?
#
loop_
_entity_poly.entity_id
_entity_poly.type
_entity_poly.pdbx_seq_one_letter_code
_entity_poly.pdbx_strand_id
1 'polypeptide(L)'
;MNITTEQLFDNARTHNGFTAEPVPEATLRQLYDMMKWGPTSANCSPARIVFVTTPEAKEKLLAGMSPGNLDKTRAAPVTAIIGMDMAFFEKLPQLFPHADAKAWFVGNQPMIDATAFRNSSLQGAYFIIAARALGLDCGAMSGFDAAKVDAAFSAGTTVKTNFIVNLGHGDASKLFGRSPRLTFEDACRIA
;
A
#
# COMPACT_ATOMS: atom_id res chain seq x y z
N MET A 1 22.20 -6.29 6.53
CA MET A 1 21.12 -7.29 6.31
C MET A 1 21.21 -7.70 4.85
N ASN A 2 21.44 -8.98 4.54
CA ASN A 2 21.43 -9.46 3.14
C ASN A 2 19.99 -9.75 2.75
N ILE A 3 19.43 -8.93 1.85
CA ILE A 3 18.10 -9.13 1.29
C ILE A 3 18.25 -10.06 0.08
N THR A 4 17.45 -11.13 0.02
CA THR A 4 17.48 -12.11 -1.06
C THR A 4 16.23 -12.05 -1.95
N THR A 5 16.32 -12.56 -3.18
CA THR A 5 15.17 -12.69 -4.08
C THR A 5 14.11 -13.62 -3.51
N GLU A 6 14.54 -14.69 -2.81
CA GLU A 6 13.65 -15.62 -2.12
C GLU A 6 12.79 -14.90 -1.09
N GLN A 7 13.39 -14.03 -0.28
CA GLN A 7 12.68 -13.26 0.74
C GLN A 7 11.65 -12.30 0.13
N LEU A 8 12.02 -11.65 -0.98
CA LEU A 8 11.15 -10.66 -1.60
C LEU A 8 10.04 -11.26 -2.47
N PHE A 9 10.32 -12.39 -3.16
CA PHE A 9 9.44 -12.96 -4.18
C PHE A 9 9.15 -14.44 -3.99
N ASP A 10 10.19 -15.32 -4.00
CA ASP A 10 10.00 -16.76 -4.16
C ASP A 10 9.33 -17.40 -2.94
N ASN A 11 9.76 -17.04 -1.73
CA ASN A 11 9.18 -17.52 -0.48
C ASN A 11 8.09 -16.59 0.08
N ALA A 12 7.97 -15.37 -0.46
CA ALA A 12 6.99 -14.41 0.00
C ALA A 12 5.56 -14.86 -0.27
N ARG A 13 4.68 -14.62 0.71
CA ARG A 13 3.27 -15.02 0.66
C ARG A 13 2.37 -13.84 1.03
N THR A 14 1.12 -13.91 0.58
CA THR A 14 0.05 -13.06 1.12
C THR A 14 -0.53 -13.75 2.35
N HIS A 15 -0.39 -13.13 3.51
CA HIS A 15 -0.83 -13.70 4.79
C HIS A 15 -2.28 -13.33 5.11
N ASN A 16 -3.03 -14.32 5.61
CA ASN A 16 -4.43 -14.19 6.06
C ASN A 16 -4.58 -14.30 7.58
N GLY A 17 -3.49 -14.53 8.28
CA GLY A 17 -3.39 -14.52 9.73
C GLY A 17 -2.03 -13.97 10.15
N PHE A 18 -1.97 -13.38 11.34
CA PHE A 18 -0.77 -12.77 11.90
C PHE A 18 -0.61 -13.19 13.34
N THR A 19 0.62 -13.22 13.82
CA THR A 19 0.92 -13.37 15.24
C THR A 19 0.61 -12.09 15.98
N ALA A 20 0.57 -12.16 17.32
CA ALA A 20 0.37 -10.99 18.17
C ALA A 20 1.65 -10.15 18.36
N GLU A 21 2.75 -10.52 17.69
CA GLU A 21 4.02 -9.79 17.79
C GLU A 21 3.84 -8.36 17.28
N PRO A 22 4.17 -7.33 18.09
CA PRO A 22 3.97 -5.95 17.70
C PRO A 22 4.99 -5.52 16.65
N VAL A 23 4.58 -4.59 15.79
CA VAL A 23 5.47 -3.91 14.84
C VAL A 23 5.80 -2.53 15.42
N PRO A 24 7.07 -2.27 15.80
CA PRO A 24 7.48 -0.99 16.37
C PRO A 24 7.30 0.18 15.40
N GLU A 25 6.97 1.36 15.90
CA GLU A 25 6.88 2.58 15.07
C GLU A 25 8.18 2.86 14.29
N ALA A 26 9.33 2.59 14.90
CA ALA A 26 10.64 2.73 14.23
C ALA A 26 10.73 1.88 12.96
N THR A 27 10.16 0.67 12.96
CA THR A 27 10.10 -0.22 11.78
C THR A 27 9.18 0.36 10.70
N LEU A 28 8.04 0.97 11.08
CA LEU A 28 7.14 1.63 10.14
C LEU A 28 7.79 2.85 9.49
N ARG A 29 8.57 3.61 10.24
CA ARG A 29 9.35 4.75 9.71
C ARG A 29 10.43 4.26 8.75
N GLN A 30 11.17 3.21 9.11
CA GLN A 30 12.18 2.61 8.25
C GLN A 30 11.57 2.07 6.95
N LEU A 31 10.39 1.44 7.04
CA LEU A 31 9.64 0.97 5.86
C LEU A 31 9.35 2.14 4.91
N TYR A 32 8.84 3.25 5.44
CA TYR A 32 8.60 4.44 4.63
C TYR A 32 9.90 5.00 4.02
N ASP A 33 10.98 5.07 4.79
CA ASP A 33 12.28 5.57 4.32
C ASP A 33 12.86 4.73 3.18
N MET A 34 12.57 3.43 3.15
CA MET A 34 12.94 2.55 2.05
C MET A 34 12.03 2.72 0.82
N MET A 35 10.71 2.65 1.02
CA MET A 35 9.75 2.67 -0.08
C MET A 35 9.71 4.01 -0.84
N LYS A 36 10.00 5.13 -0.17
CA LYS A 36 9.92 6.46 -0.78
C LYS A 36 10.88 6.67 -1.96
N TRP A 37 11.92 5.84 -2.09
CA TRP A 37 12.88 5.89 -3.18
C TRP A 37 12.42 5.18 -4.45
N GLY A 38 11.31 4.43 -4.40
CA GLY A 38 10.71 3.83 -5.59
C GLY A 38 10.23 4.92 -6.56
N PRO A 39 10.55 4.81 -7.87
CA PRO A 39 10.23 5.85 -8.85
C PRO A 39 8.74 5.99 -9.08
N THR A 40 8.30 7.24 -9.34
CA THR A 40 6.96 7.60 -9.80
C THR A 40 7.07 8.58 -10.97
N SER A 41 6.01 8.67 -11.79
CA SER A 41 5.95 9.61 -12.92
C SER A 41 6.21 11.05 -12.43
N ALA A 42 7.19 11.74 -13.04
CA ALA A 42 7.58 13.09 -12.64
C ALA A 42 7.81 13.23 -11.10
N ASN A 43 8.26 12.17 -10.45
CA ASN A 43 8.45 12.10 -8.99
C ASN A 43 7.21 12.56 -8.18
N CYS A 44 6.00 12.30 -8.71
CA CYS A 44 4.76 12.88 -8.17
C CYS A 44 4.33 12.33 -6.80
N SER A 45 4.81 11.15 -6.41
CA SER A 45 4.66 10.55 -5.08
C SER A 45 3.26 10.75 -4.43
N PRO A 46 2.17 10.30 -5.07
CA PRO A 46 0.81 10.58 -4.61
C PRO A 46 0.39 9.76 -3.39
N ALA A 47 1.11 8.72 -3.00
CA ALA A 47 0.70 7.88 -1.88
C ALA A 47 0.67 8.67 -0.57
N ARG A 48 -0.40 8.44 0.21
CA ARG A 48 -0.55 8.86 1.61
C ARG A 48 -0.91 7.63 2.41
N ILE A 49 -0.13 7.35 3.45
CA ILE A 49 -0.26 6.10 4.20
C ILE A 49 -0.72 6.40 5.61
N VAL A 50 -1.79 5.72 6.04
CA VAL A 50 -2.23 5.74 7.42
C VAL A 50 -1.95 4.38 8.03
N PHE A 51 -1.14 4.33 9.08
CA PHE A 51 -0.90 3.12 9.86
C PHE A 51 -1.91 3.04 11.00
N VAL A 52 -2.78 2.05 10.93
CA VAL A 52 -3.80 1.73 11.95
C VAL A 52 -3.18 0.76 12.93
N THR A 53 -2.88 1.25 14.13
CA THR A 53 -2.14 0.51 15.18
C THR A 53 -2.91 0.40 16.50
N THR A 54 -3.90 1.27 16.74
CA THR A 54 -4.66 1.26 18.00
C THR A 54 -5.97 0.48 17.87
N PRO A 55 -6.49 -0.10 18.96
CA PRO A 55 -7.79 -0.80 18.95
C PRO A 55 -8.92 0.07 18.42
N GLU A 56 -8.99 1.34 18.83
CA GLU A 56 -10.05 2.27 18.44
C GLU A 56 -10.01 2.58 16.93
N ALA A 57 -8.81 2.81 16.38
CA ALA A 57 -8.64 3.01 14.95
C ALA A 57 -8.92 1.72 14.17
N LYS A 58 -8.58 0.55 14.73
CA LYS A 58 -8.87 -0.75 14.16
C LYS A 58 -10.39 -0.96 14.03
N GLU A 59 -11.17 -0.69 15.07
CA GLU A 59 -12.63 -0.83 15.01
C GLU A 59 -13.25 0.13 13.97
N LYS A 60 -12.76 1.36 13.88
CA LYS A 60 -13.20 2.29 12.81
C LYS A 60 -12.93 1.73 11.41
N LEU A 61 -11.76 1.09 11.20
CA LEU A 61 -11.42 0.49 9.92
C LEU A 61 -12.31 -0.72 9.62
N LEU A 62 -12.53 -1.60 10.61
CA LEU A 62 -13.34 -2.81 10.45
C LEU A 62 -14.77 -2.52 10.00
N ALA A 63 -15.34 -1.37 10.40
CA ALA A 63 -16.67 -0.93 9.96
C ALA A 63 -16.78 -0.71 8.43
N GLY A 64 -15.66 -0.50 7.76
CA GLY A 64 -15.57 -0.38 6.29
C GLY A 64 -15.08 -1.64 5.58
N MET A 65 -14.65 -2.68 6.29
CA MET A 65 -14.10 -3.89 5.65
C MET A 65 -15.19 -4.84 5.18
N SER A 66 -14.95 -5.50 4.03
CA SER A 66 -15.80 -6.60 3.57
C SER A 66 -15.73 -7.80 4.51
N PRO A 67 -16.81 -8.60 4.66
CA PRO A 67 -16.89 -9.70 5.63
C PRO A 67 -15.68 -10.67 5.58
N GLY A 68 -15.21 -11.04 4.39
CA GLY A 68 -14.07 -11.95 4.23
C GLY A 68 -12.70 -11.36 4.63
N ASN A 69 -12.65 -10.07 4.97
CA ASN A 69 -11.43 -9.39 5.39
C ASN A 69 -11.41 -9.01 6.89
N LEU A 70 -12.54 -9.18 7.60
CA LEU A 70 -12.67 -8.73 8.99
C LEU A 70 -11.66 -9.42 9.92
N ASP A 71 -11.67 -10.74 9.96
CA ASP A 71 -10.86 -11.50 10.94
C ASP A 71 -9.36 -11.32 10.73
N LYS A 72 -8.89 -11.35 9.48
CA LYS A 72 -7.48 -11.14 9.18
C LYS A 72 -7.03 -9.71 9.46
N THR A 73 -7.92 -8.72 9.26
CA THR A 73 -7.63 -7.32 9.60
C THR A 73 -7.63 -7.11 11.11
N ARG A 74 -8.53 -7.77 11.84
CA ARG A 74 -8.55 -7.72 13.32
C ARG A 74 -7.30 -8.34 13.92
N ALA A 75 -6.83 -9.47 13.36
CA ALA A 75 -5.66 -10.20 13.84
C ALA A 75 -4.32 -9.50 13.56
N ALA A 76 -4.23 -8.69 12.50
CA ALA A 76 -3.00 -8.03 12.14
C ALA A 76 -2.60 -6.95 13.16
N PRO A 77 -1.34 -6.92 13.65
CA PRO A 77 -0.90 -5.89 14.60
C PRO A 77 -0.96 -4.49 14.00
N VAL A 78 -0.72 -4.36 12.71
CA VAL A 78 -0.82 -3.10 11.95
C VAL A 78 -1.62 -3.32 10.69
N THR A 79 -2.41 -2.33 10.30
CA THR A 79 -3.02 -2.26 8.96
C THR A 79 -2.67 -0.92 8.33
N ALA A 80 -2.05 -0.94 7.15
CA ALA A 80 -1.75 0.25 6.38
C ALA A 80 -2.87 0.53 5.38
N ILE A 81 -3.43 1.72 5.41
CA ILE A 81 -4.33 2.25 4.38
C ILE A 81 -3.45 2.96 3.37
N ILE A 82 -3.38 2.44 2.16
CA ILE A 82 -2.65 3.07 1.05
C ILE A 82 -3.62 4.00 0.33
N GLY A 83 -3.49 5.27 0.58
CA GLY A 83 -4.28 6.32 -0.05
C GLY A 83 -3.58 6.90 -1.27
N MET A 84 -4.34 7.60 -2.09
CA MET A 84 -3.89 8.41 -3.23
C MET A 84 -4.37 9.85 -3.04
N ASP A 85 -3.45 10.78 -2.99
CA ASP A 85 -3.74 12.20 -2.88
C ASP A 85 -4.12 12.75 -4.26
N MET A 86 -5.36 13.18 -4.43
CA MET A 86 -5.87 13.71 -5.69
C MET A 86 -5.33 15.11 -6.00
N ALA A 87 -4.73 15.78 -5.01
CA ALA A 87 -4.03 17.05 -5.17
C ALA A 87 -2.50 16.89 -5.16
N PHE A 88 -1.97 15.70 -5.47
CA PHE A 88 -0.53 15.41 -5.49
C PHE A 88 0.27 16.44 -6.31
N PHE A 89 -0.33 16.96 -7.39
CA PHE A 89 0.31 17.91 -8.30
C PHE A 89 0.67 19.24 -7.63
N GLU A 90 0.05 19.58 -6.50
CA GLU A 90 0.42 20.76 -5.71
C GLU A 90 1.84 20.65 -5.11
N LYS A 91 2.39 19.44 -5.03
CA LYS A 91 3.75 19.18 -4.54
C LYS A 91 4.80 19.14 -5.66
N LEU A 92 4.40 19.14 -6.94
CA LEU A 92 5.33 19.04 -8.06
C LEU A 92 6.35 20.19 -8.13
N PRO A 93 6.03 21.45 -7.78
CA PRO A 93 7.07 22.50 -7.73
C PRO A 93 8.24 22.15 -6.80
N GLN A 94 8.00 21.38 -5.73
CA GLN A 94 9.02 20.88 -4.81
C GLN A 94 9.65 19.57 -5.30
N LEU A 95 8.83 18.63 -5.78
CA LEU A 95 9.25 17.26 -6.07
C LEU A 95 9.85 17.10 -7.46
N PHE A 96 9.48 17.97 -8.40
CA PHE A 96 9.93 17.98 -9.78
C PHE A 96 10.22 19.42 -10.26
N PRO A 97 11.26 20.09 -9.73
CA PRO A 97 11.53 21.53 -9.97
C PRO A 97 12.08 21.83 -11.37
N HIS A 98 12.29 20.80 -12.22
CA HIS A 98 12.90 20.94 -13.54
C HIS A 98 11.95 21.49 -14.61
N ALA A 99 10.62 21.47 -14.35
CA ALA A 99 9.59 21.95 -15.25
C ALA A 99 8.35 22.37 -14.47
N ASP A 100 7.48 23.19 -15.09
CA ASP A 100 6.15 23.47 -14.54
C ASP A 100 5.20 22.29 -14.75
N ALA A 101 5.53 21.18 -14.07
CA ALA A 101 4.77 19.95 -14.17
C ALA A 101 3.39 20.04 -13.49
N LYS A 102 3.19 20.99 -12.56
CA LYS A 102 1.88 21.26 -11.97
C LYS A 102 0.85 21.65 -13.03
N ALA A 103 1.25 22.47 -14.00
CA ALA A 103 0.36 22.95 -15.07
C ALA A 103 -0.21 21.81 -15.92
N TRP A 104 0.46 20.66 -16.00
CA TRP A 104 -0.04 19.49 -16.76
C TRP A 104 -1.35 18.91 -16.20
N PHE A 105 -1.60 19.10 -14.91
CA PHE A 105 -2.71 18.51 -14.16
C PHE A 105 -3.86 19.48 -13.91
N VAL A 106 -3.58 20.78 -13.87
CA VAL A 106 -4.60 21.79 -13.55
C VAL A 106 -5.76 21.73 -14.55
N GLY A 107 -6.97 21.47 -14.06
CA GLY A 107 -8.18 21.34 -14.88
C GLY A 107 -8.31 20.03 -15.66
N ASN A 108 -7.40 19.06 -15.48
CA ASN A 108 -7.41 17.78 -16.19
C ASN A 108 -7.68 16.62 -15.23
N GLN A 109 -8.93 16.48 -14.77
CA GLN A 109 -9.33 15.46 -13.81
C GLN A 109 -9.02 14.03 -14.27
N PRO A 110 -9.25 13.61 -15.52
CA PRO A 110 -8.90 12.26 -15.98
C PRO A 110 -7.40 11.96 -15.84
N MET A 111 -6.53 12.92 -16.12
CA MET A 111 -5.08 12.76 -15.96
C MET A 111 -4.69 12.69 -14.48
N ILE A 112 -5.33 13.47 -13.62
CA ILE A 112 -5.14 13.40 -12.16
C ILE A 112 -5.50 12.00 -11.66
N ASP A 113 -6.70 11.50 -11.99
CA ASP A 113 -7.20 10.21 -11.56
C ASP A 113 -6.26 9.06 -11.99
N ALA A 114 -5.91 9.02 -13.28
CA ALA A 114 -5.03 8.00 -13.82
C ALA A 114 -3.62 8.04 -13.21
N THR A 115 -3.08 9.23 -12.98
CA THR A 115 -1.73 9.41 -12.42
C THR A 115 -1.69 9.08 -10.93
N ALA A 116 -2.66 9.57 -10.16
CA ALA A 116 -2.77 9.28 -8.73
C ALA A 116 -2.91 7.77 -8.48
N PHE A 117 -3.83 7.11 -9.21
CA PHE A 117 -4.06 5.67 -9.06
C PHE A 117 -2.84 4.84 -9.46
N ARG A 118 -2.26 5.08 -10.66
CA ARG A 118 -1.09 4.34 -11.13
C ARG A 118 0.09 4.46 -10.17
N ASN A 119 0.42 5.67 -9.76
CA ASN A 119 1.61 5.92 -8.98
C ASN A 119 1.44 5.57 -7.49
N SER A 120 0.25 5.71 -6.91
CA SER A 120 -0.01 5.18 -5.56
C SER A 120 0.02 3.65 -5.53
N SER A 121 -0.40 2.97 -6.61
CA SER A 121 -0.29 1.52 -6.74
C SER A 121 1.18 1.07 -6.86
N LEU A 122 2.00 1.79 -7.61
CA LEU A 122 3.46 1.57 -7.65
C LEU A 122 4.07 1.72 -6.25
N GLN A 123 3.76 2.83 -5.57
CA GLN A 123 4.27 3.06 -4.21
C GLN A 123 3.78 2.00 -3.22
N GLY A 124 2.55 1.52 -3.37
CA GLY A 124 2.03 0.40 -2.59
C GLY A 124 2.75 -0.92 -2.87
N ALA A 125 3.21 -1.17 -4.10
CA ALA A 125 4.08 -2.30 -4.41
C ALA A 125 5.46 -2.14 -3.75
N TYR A 126 6.06 -0.94 -3.79
CA TYR A 126 7.31 -0.66 -3.06
C TYR A 126 7.14 -0.84 -1.57
N PHE A 127 6.00 -0.44 -1.00
CA PHE A 127 5.65 -0.68 0.40
C PHE A 127 5.71 -2.17 0.74
N ILE A 128 5.08 -3.04 -0.06
CA ILE A 128 5.07 -4.49 0.16
C ILE A 128 6.49 -5.06 0.08
N ILE A 129 7.28 -4.64 -0.91
CA ILE A 129 8.68 -5.08 -1.07
C ILE A 129 9.54 -4.61 0.09
N ALA A 130 9.40 -3.34 0.52
CA ALA A 130 10.14 -2.81 1.67
C ALA A 130 9.78 -3.52 2.98
N ALA A 131 8.49 -3.83 3.20
CA ALA A 131 8.04 -4.59 4.36
C ALA A 131 8.71 -5.99 4.41
N ARG A 132 8.71 -6.70 3.28
CA ARG A 132 9.39 -8.00 3.16
C ARG A 132 10.90 -7.90 3.39
N ALA A 133 11.53 -6.85 2.88
CA ALA A 133 12.95 -6.59 3.12
C ALA A 133 13.28 -6.39 4.61
N LEU A 134 12.33 -5.88 5.38
CA LEU A 134 12.42 -5.72 6.84
C LEU A 134 11.99 -6.98 7.62
N GLY A 135 11.66 -8.09 6.94
CA GLY A 135 11.23 -9.33 7.58
C GLY A 135 9.77 -9.33 8.03
N LEU A 136 8.96 -8.39 7.52
CA LEU A 136 7.52 -8.35 7.78
C LEU A 136 6.74 -9.05 6.66
N ASP A 137 5.61 -9.62 7.03
CA ASP A 137 4.65 -10.20 6.10
C ASP A 137 3.51 -9.23 5.80
N CYS A 138 2.94 -9.38 4.59
CA CYS A 138 1.88 -8.54 4.10
C CYS A 138 0.64 -9.34 3.71
N GLY A 139 -0.54 -8.73 3.91
CA GLY A 139 -1.82 -9.21 3.40
C GLY A 139 -2.54 -8.07 2.69
N ALA A 140 -2.24 -7.86 1.39
CA ALA A 140 -2.90 -6.82 0.60
C ALA A 140 -4.33 -7.22 0.23
N MET A 141 -5.25 -6.25 0.23
CA MET A 141 -6.67 -6.48 -0.05
C MET A 141 -7.35 -5.24 -0.63
N SER A 142 -8.39 -5.47 -1.45
CA SER A 142 -9.26 -4.44 -2.03
C SER A 142 -10.74 -4.61 -1.64
N GLY A 143 -11.05 -5.62 -0.81
CA GLY A 143 -12.42 -5.86 -0.34
C GLY A 143 -12.76 -4.97 0.86
N PHE A 144 -13.19 -3.74 0.60
CA PHE A 144 -13.64 -2.75 1.59
C PHE A 144 -14.56 -1.72 0.91
N ASP A 145 -15.31 -0.98 1.73
CA ASP A 145 -16.10 0.19 1.32
C ASP A 145 -15.21 1.44 1.40
N ALA A 146 -14.76 1.92 0.24
CA ALA A 146 -13.85 3.06 0.16
C ALA A 146 -14.45 4.33 0.78
N ALA A 147 -15.76 4.57 0.60
CA ALA A 147 -16.41 5.77 1.15
C ALA A 147 -16.40 5.77 2.67
N LYS A 148 -16.63 4.60 3.31
CA LYS A 148 -16.55 4.47 4.77
C LYS A 148 -15.13 4.66 5.29
N VAL A 149 -14.14 4.08 4.63
CA VAL A 149 -12.73 4.21 5.02
C VAL A 149 -12.27 5.66 4.86
N ASP A 150 -12.61 6.31 3.73
CA ASP A 150 -12.28 7.71 3.49
C ASP A 150 -12.93 8.63 4.52
N ALA A 151 -14.20 8.41 4.85
CA ALA A 151 -14.89 9.18 5.89
C ALA A 151 -14.25 9.04 7.28
N ALA A 152 -13.70 7.85 7.59
CA ALA A 152 -13.10 7.56 8.88
C ALA A 152 -11.65 8.08 9.03
N PHE A 153 -10.88 8.12 7.93
CA PHE A 153 -9.43 8.35 7.98
C PHE A 153 -8.92 9.51 7.10
N SER A 154 -9.70 9.98 6.14
CA SER A 154 -9.29 11.00 5.17
C SER A 154 -10.28 12.17 5.07
N ALA A 155 -11.27 12.25 5.98
CA ALA A 155 -12.27 13.31 5.95
C ALA A 155 -11.62 14.72 5.92
N GLY A 156 -12.13 15.59 5.05
CA GLY A 156 -11.61 16.95 4.89
C GLY A 156 -10.28 17.05 4.12
N THR A 157 -9.80 15.95 3.52
CA THR A 157 -8.60 15.92 2.68
C THR A 157 -8.92 15.59 1.24
N THR A 158 -7.91 15.66 0.36
CA THR A 158 -7.97 15.21 -1.03
C THR A 158 -7.58 13.74 -1.24
N VAL A 159 -7.36 13.01 -0.15
CA VAL A 159 -6.90 11.63 -0.19
C VAL A 159 -8.08 10.67 -0.33
N LYS A 160 -7.98 9.76 -1.30
CA LYS A 160 -8.90 8.62 -1.48
C LYS A 160 -8.16 7.32 -1.23
N THR A 161 -8.83 6.34 -0.62
CA THR A 161 -8.25 5.02 -0.38
C THR A 161 -8.09 4.25 -1.70
N ASN A 162 -6.88 3.75 -1.96
CA ASN A 162 -6.59 2.89 -3.09
C ASN A 162 -6.75 1.42 -2.71
N PHE A 163 -5.96 0.94 -1.73
CA PHE A 163 -6.08 -0.41 -1.18
C PHE A 163 -5.53 -0.47 0.24
N ILE A 164 -5.68 -1.63 0.89
CA ILE A 164 -5.31 -1.82 2.30
C ILE A 164 -4.33 -2.98 2.40
N VAL A 165 -3.37 -2.88 3.32
CA VAL A 165 -2.36 -3.91 3.58
C VAL A 165 -2.29 -4.21 5.08
N ASN A 166 -2.63 -5.44 5.47
CA ASN A 166 -2.28 -5.95 6.78
C ASN A 166 -0.78 -6.20 6.85
N LEU A 167 -0.15 -5.89 7.97
CA LEU A 167 1.29 -5.89 8.17
C LEU A 167 1.63 -6.48 9.54
N GLY A 168 2.64 -7.33 9.61
CA GLY A 168 3.10 -7.96 10.83
C GLY A 168 3.92 -9.22 10.56
N HIS A 169 4.02 -10.11 11.55
CA HIS A 169 4.62 -11.44 11.38
C HIS A 169 3.51 -12.44 11.09
N GLY A 170 3.58 -13.08 9.92
CA GLY A 170 2.53 -13.94 9.41
C GLY A 170 2.42 -15.27 10.15
N ASP A 171 1.21 -15.74 10.38
CA ASP A 171 0.92 -17.09 10.86
C ASP A 171 0.90 -18.07 9.67
N ALA A 172 1.96 -18.84 9.53
CA ALA A 172 2.10 -19.82 8.44
C ALA A 172 0.98 -20.88 8.44
N SER A 173 0.35 -21.17 9.59
CA SER A 173 -0.75 -22.13 9.69
C SER A 173 -2.03 -21.66 8.98
N LYS A 174 -2.13 -20.37 8.68
CA LYS A 174 -3.27 -19.74 7.98
C LYS A 174 -3.00 -19.50 6.50
N LEU A 175 -1.89 -19.96 5.96
CA LEU A 175 -1.58 -19.85 4.53
C LEU A 175 -2.40 -20.81 3.70
N PHE A 176 -2.95 -20.32 2.60
CA PHE A 176 -3.50 -21.19 1.55
C PHE A 176 -2.39 -21.74 0.65
N GLY A 177 -2.69 -22.72 -0.17
CA GLY A 177 -1.79 -23.16 -1.24
C GLY A 177 -1.39 -22.01 -2.15
N ARG A 178 -0.17 -22.05 -2.71
CA ARG A 178 0.27 -21.02 -3.66
C ARG A 178 -0.54 -21.16 -4.96
N SER A 179 -1.22 -20.12 -5.36
CA SER A 179 -1.91 -20.04 -6.65
C SER A 179 -0.90 -19.98 -7.81
N PRO A 180 -1.23 -20.55 -8.98
CA PRO A 180 -0.37 -20.48 -10.15
C PRO A 180 -0.19 -19.04 -10.64
N ARG A 181 0.78 -18.87 -11.52
CA ARG A 181 1.02 -17.64 -12.29
C ARG A 181 0.98 -17.97 -13.77
N LEU A 182 0.72 -16.96 -14.58
CA LEU A 182 0.84 -17.06 -16.02
C LEU A 182 2.28 -17.43 -16.41
N THR A 183 2.43 -18.15 -17.52
CA THR A 183 3.74 -18.39 -18.13
C THR A 183 4.29 -17.08 -18.72
N PHE A 184 5.55 -17.08 -19.11
CA PHE A 184 6.13 -15.92 -19.79
C PHE A 184 5.38 -15.65 -21.11
N GLU A 185 5.04 -16.69 -21.86
CA GLU A 185 4.38 -16.63 -23.15
C GLU A 185 2.96 -16.07 -23.08
N ASP A 186 2.25 -16.36 -21.95
CA ASP A 186 0.90 -15.83 -21.70
C ASP A 186 0.92 -14.36 -21.26
N ALA A 187 1.98 -13.94 -20.59
CA ALA A 187 2.07 -12.61 -19.98
C ALA A 187 2.95 -11.63 -20.78
N CYS A 188 3.91 -12.13 -21.54
CA CYS A 188 4.98 -11.34 -22.16
C CYS A 188 5.18 -11.69 -23.62
N ARG A 189 5.72 -10.73 -24.36
CA ARG A 189 6.13 -10.89 -25.76
C ARG A 189 7.43 -10.10 -25.98
N ILE A 190 8.38 -10.70 -26.68
CA ILE A 190 9.54 -9.99 -27.22
C ILE A 190 9.16 -9.50 -28.62
N ALA A 191 9.30 -8.19 -28.88
CA ALA A 191 8.97 -7.55 -30.16
C ALA A 191 10.22 -6.99 -30.82
#